data_17a7b33470935fea0794a315c5a3c1cd
#
_entry.id   17a7b33470935fea0794a315c5a3c1cd
#
_cell.length_a   1.000
_cell.length_b   1.000
_cell.length_c   1.000
_cell.angle_alpha   90.00
_cell.angle_beta   90.00
_cell.angle_gamma   90.00
#
_symmetry.space_group_name_H-M   'P 1'
#
loop_
_entity.id
_entity.type
_entity.pdbx_description
1 polymer ?
#
loop_
_entity_poly.entity_id
_entity_poly.type
_entity_poly.pdbx_seq_one_letter_code
_entity_poly.pdbx_strand_id
1 'polypeptide(L)'
;MRQIEFQIDLVPGAAPVARAPYRLTPSELQELSDKGFIRPSSSPWGVPVLFVKKKDGSFWMCIDYRELNKLTVKNRYPLSRIDDLFDQLQGSRVYSKIDLRYGYHQLRVREEYVPKTSSRTRYGHYEFQVMSFGLTNAPAVFMDLMNRVCKPYLDKFVIVFIDDILIYSKSEEEHTEHLKSILELLKKEGLYAKFSKCDFWLSRVQFLGHVIDSEGIHMDPAKIDSIKDWASSKTPTEIRQFVGLAGYYRRFIEGFSKIAKPMTKLTQKNVKFDWSVKAETAFQLLKQKLCSAPILALPEGSENFAVYCDASHKGLGAVLMQREKVIAYASRQHKVAVVVALKMWRHYLYGTKCVVFTGHKSLQHILDQKELNMRQRRWLELLSDYDCEICYHPGKAKVVADALSRKERIKPLRVRALVLTIGLNLPAQILNAQVEARKEENFRTEDLCGMIKKLEPHADGTLCLRNRSWIPCFGDLRELMTS
;
A
#
# COMPACT_ATOMS: atom_id res chain seq x y z
N MET A 1 -30.10 -18.77 10.38
CA MET A 1 -29.98 -17.58 11.27
C MET A 1 -28.52 -17.34 11.51
N ARG A 2 -28.03 -16.15 11.24
CA ARG A 2 -26.63 -15.80 11.53
C ARG A 2 -26.42 -15.83 13.04
N GLN A 3 -25.41 -16.55 13.48
CA GLN A 3 -25.09 -16.71 14.92
C GLN A 3 -24.44 -15.49 15.56
N ILE A 4 -24.09 -14.45 14.75
CA ILE A 4 -23.37 -13.26 15.22
C ILE A 4 -24.28 -12.05 15.11
N GLU A 5 -24.53 -11.41 16.25
CA GLU A 5 -25.22 -10.13 16.37
C GLU A 5 -24.26 -9.08 16.93
N PHE A 6 -24.42 -7.84 16.50
CA PHE A 6 -23.60 -6.73 16.96
C PHE A 6 -24.01 -6.27 18.36
N GLN A 7 -23.02 -6.08 19.24
CA GLN A 7 -23.21 -5.66 20.63
C GLN A 7 -22.48 -4.33 20.89
N ILE A 8 -23.08 -3.49 21.75
CA ILE A 8 -22.54 -2.20 22.16
C ILE A 8 -22.39 -2.19 23.69
N ASP A 9 -21.30 -2.77 24.18
CA ASP A 9 -20.98 -2.78 25.59
C ASP A 9 -20.45 -1.41 26.04
N LEU A 10 -21.04 -0.87 27.09
CA LEU A 10 -20.68 0.43 27.63
C LEU A 10 -19.85 0.28 28.91
N VAL A 11 -19.03 1.27 29.18
CA VAL A 11 -18.34 1.37 30.47
C VAL A 11 -19.36 1.50 31.61
N PRO A 12 -19.11 0.91 32.80
CA PRO A 12 -20.01 1.00 33.92
C PRO A 12 -20.40 2.44 34.28
N GLY A 13 -21.66 2.72 34.50
CA GLY A 13 -22.16 4.05 34.84
C GLY A 13 -22.34 5.01 33.66
N ALA A 14 -22.24 4.53 32.42
CA ALA A 14 -22.45 5.35 31.24
C ALA A 14 -23.89 5.85 31.15
N ALA A 15 -24.09 7.16 31.09
CA ALA A 15 -25.39 7.79 30.90
C ALA A 15 -25.72 8.00 29.41
N PRO A 16 -27.00 7.97 29.01
CA PRO A 16 -27.40 8.27 27.65
C PRO A 16 -26.96 9.65 27.19
N VAL A 17 -26.42 9.72 25.96
CA VAL A 17 -26.00 10.96 25.33
C VAL A 17 -26.99 11.34 24.25
N ALA A 18 -27.54 12.56 24.32
CA ALA A 18 -28.39 13.11 23.28
C ALA A 18 -27.89 14.52 22.90
N ARG A 19 -27.75 14.78 21.60
CA ARG A 19 -27.33 16.09 21.07
C ARG A 19 -28.35 16.65 20.09
N ALA A 20 -28.33 17.99 19.91
CA ALA A 20 -29.18 18.66 18.95
C ALA A 20 -28.92 18.20 17.52
N PRO A 21 -29.95 18.01 16.68
CA PRO A 21 -29.82 17.58 15.30
C PRO A 21 -29.26 18.68 14.39
N TYR A 22 -28.53 18.26 13.33
CA TYR A 22 -28.16 19.14 12.23
C TYR A 22 -29.30 19.28 11.20
N ARG A 23 -29.16 20.18 10.21
CA ARG A 23 -30.15 20.34 9.12
C ARG A 23 -30.09 19.14 8.16
N LEU A 24 -31.25 18.64 7.72
CA LEU A 24 -31.40 17.34 7.04
C LEU A 24 -32.19 17.39 5.73
N THR A 25 -32.00 16.35 4.88
CA THR A 25 -32.87 16.01 3.73
C THR A 25 -33.67 14.73 4.01
N PRO A 26 -34.99 14.68 3.67
CA PRO A 26 -35.88 13.56 4.04
C PRO A 26 -35.67 12.25 3.26
N SER A 27 -35.18 12.31 2.01
CA SER A 27 -35.18 11.19 1.07
C SER A 27 -34.36 9.96 1.51
N GLU A 28 -33.22 10.16 2.16
CA GLU A 28 -32.36 9.03 2.58
C GLU A 28 -32.90 8.30 3.83
N LEU A 29 -33.61 9.00 4.72
CA LEU A 29 -34.26 8.38 5.86
C LEU A 29 -35.38 7.44 5.42
N GLN A 30 -36.14 7.84 4.40
CA GLN A 30 -37.19 7.00 3.82
C GLN A 30 -36.58 5.73 3.20
N GLU A 31 -35.51 5.85 2.41
CA GLU A 31 -34.83 4.70 1.83
C GLU A 31 -34.32 3.68 2.88
N LEU A 32 -33.77 4.17 4.00
CA LEU A 32 -33.31 3.30 5.10
C LEU A 32 -34.49 2.62 5.83
N SER A 33 -35.59 3.34 5.98
CA SER A 33 -36.82 2.81 6.57
C SER A 33 -37.45 1.74 5.67
N ASP A 34 -37.58 2.00 4.38
CA ASP A 34 -38.12 1.05 3.39
C ASP A 34 -37.30 -0.24 3.31
N LYS A 35 -35.99 -0.15 3.57
CA LYS A 35 -35.09 -1.30 3.66
C LYS A 35 -35.16 -2.02 5.02
N GLY A 36 -35.91 -1.50 5.99
CA GLY A 36 -35.99 -2.06 7.33
C GLY A 36 -34.68 -1.94 8.13
N PHE A 37 -33.82 -0.99 7.78
CA PHE A 37 -32.55 -0.76 8.50
C PHE A 37 -32.74 0.11 9.74
N ILE A 38 -33.75 0.98 9.72
CA ILE A 38 -34.11 1.85 10.82
C ILE A 38 -35.62 1.69 11.18
N ARG A 39 -35.94 2.01 12.43
CA ARG A 39 -37.33 2.12 12.90
C ARG A 39 -37.50 3.37 13.80
N PRO A 40 -38.70 3.90 13.97
CA PRO A 40 -38.97 4.95 14.96
C PRO A 40 -38.53 4.54 16.37
N SER A 41 -38.02 5.47 17.16
CA SER A 41 -37.46 5.23 18.48
C SER A 41 -37.99 6.21 19.53
N SER A 42 -38.16 5.72 20.77
CA SER A 42 -38.35 6.55 21.97
C SER A 42 -37.13 6.53 22.89
N SER A 43 -35.98 6.10 22.39
CA SER A 43 -34.75 5.93 23.18
C SER A 43 -34.28 7.24 23.83
N PRO A 44 -33.75 7.20 25.07
CA PRO A 44 -33.08 8.34 25.68
C PRO A 44 -31.77 8.73 24.97
N TRP A 45 -31.18 7.81 24.17
CA TRP A 45 -30.03 8.07 23.34
C TRP A 45 -30.42 8.88 22.10
N GLY A 46 -29.50 9.66 21.56
CA GLY A 46 -29.81 10.40 20.33
C GLY A 46 -28.56 11.10 19.79
N VAL A 47 -27.85 10.46 18.88
CA VAL A 47 -26.68 11.06 18.21
C VAL A 47 -27.12 11.94 17.07
N PRO A 48 -26.37 13.03 16.75
CA PRO A 48 -26.68 13.92 15.64
C PRO A 48 -26.31 13.26 14.30
N VAL A 49 -27.05 13.62 13.26
CA VAL A 49 -26.84 13.17 11.89
C VAL A 49 -26.45 14.34 11.02
N LEU A 50 -25.40 14.18 10.22
CA LEU A 50 -24.91 15.16 9.25
C LEU A 50 -25.04 14.58 7.84
N PHE A 51 -25.54 15.39 6.89
CA PHE A 51 -25.56 15.05 5.47
C PHE A 51 -24.43 15.76 4.72
N VAL A 52 -23.60 14.96 4.07
CA VAL A 52 -22.48 15.43 3.27
C VAL A 52 -22.83 15.26 1.79
N LYS A 53 -22.80 16.35 1.03
CA LYS A 53 -23.05 16.33 -0.43
C LYS A 53 -21.91 15.62 -1.14
N LYS A 54 -22.24 14.61 -1.94
CA LYS A 54 -21.29 13.91 -2.81
C LYS A 54 -21.02 14.70 -4.10
N LYS A 55 -20.00 14.30 -4.85
CA LYS A 55 -19.65 14.92 -6.14
C LYS A 55 -20.76 14.78 -7.20
N ASP A 56 -21.55 13.72 -7.14
CA ASP A 56 -22.70 13.43 -8.00
C ASP A 56 -23.97 14.22 -7.61
N GLY A 57 -23.89 15.08 -6.59
CA GLY A 57 -24.99 15.87 -6.08
C GLY A 57 -25.89 15.17 -5.06
N SER A 58 -25.77 13.85 -4.89
CA SER A 58 -26.47 13.09 -3.85
C SER A 58 -25.88 13.40 -2.47
N PHE A 59 -26.61 13.02 -1.41
CA PHE A 59 -26.14 13.23 -0.04
C PHE A 59 -25.68 11.90 0.56
N TRP A 60 -24.77 11.97 1.50
CA TRP A 60 -24.37 10.85 2.32
C TRP A 60 -24.74 11.14 3.78
N MET A 61 -25.53 10.26 4.39
CA MET A 61 -25.89 10.33 5.79
C MET A 61 -24.73 9.89 6.66
N CYS A 62 -24.14 10.81 7.43
CA CYS A 62 -23.09 10.55 8.40
C CYS A 62 -23.64 10.68 9.81
N ILE A 63 -23.57 9.61 10.58
CA ILE A 63 -24.04 9.59 11.96
C ILE A 63 -22.86 9.83 12.89
N ASP A 64 -22.97 10.78 13.79
CA ASP A 64 -21.89 11.15 14.69
C ASP A 64 -21.92 10.32 15.98
N TYR A 65 -21.36 9.14 15.96
CA TYR A 65 -21.25 8.28 17.14
C TYR A 65 -20.03 8.60 18.05
N ARG A 66 -19.32 9.71 17.86
CA ARG A 66 -18.09 10.02 18.62
C ARG A 66 -18.30 10.00 20.13
N GLU A 67 -19.41 10.51 20.63
CA GLU A 67 -19.71 10.48 22.06
C GLU A 67 -20.06 9.08 22.57
N LEU A 68 -20.89 8.33 21.84
CA LEU A 68 -21.18 6.92 22.14
C LEU A 68 -19.88 6.09 22.12
N ASN A 69 -19.01 6.29 21.14
CA ASN A 69 -17.75 5.59 21.02
C ASN A 69 -16.76 5.84 22.17
N LYS A 70 -16.86 7.00 22.85
CA LYS A 70 -16.08 7.28 24.08
C LYS A 70 -16.55 6.40 25.26
N LEU A 71 -17.82 6.09 25.30
CA LEU A 71 -18.46 5.27 26.35
C LEU A 71 -18.42 3.78 26.02
N THR A 72 -18.14 3.39 24.77
CA THR A 72 -18.12 2.01 24.32
C THR A 72 -16.81 1.32 24.71
N VAL A 73 -16.90 0.12 25.29
CA VAL A 73 -15.75 -0.76 25.52
C VAL A 73 -15.17 -1.19 24.18
N LYS A 74 -13.90 -0.85 23.97
CA LYS A 74 -13.24 -1.07 22.66
C LYS A 74 -12.86 -2.53 22.47
N ASN A 75 -13.37 -3.12 21.40
CA ASN A 75 -12.91 -4.42 20.92
C ASN A 75 -11.47 -4.29 20.37
N ARG A 76 -10.59 -5.21 20.79
CA ARG A 76 -9.18 -5.28 20.35
C ARG A 76 -8.96 -6.45 19.40
N TYR A 77 -9.89 -6.70 18.50
CA TYR A 77 -9.74 -7.72 17.48
C TYR A 77 -8.46 -7.49 16.68
N PRO A 78 -7.61 -8.52 16.50
CA PRO A 78 -6.36 -8.39 15.76
C PRO A 78 -6.67 -8.22 14.26
N LEU A 79 -6.45 -7.01 13.74
CA LEU A 79 -6.52 -6.78 12.31
C LEU A 79 -5.21 -7.23 11.66
N SER A 80 -5.31 -7.98 10.58
CA SER A 80 -4.16 -8.39 9.77
C SER A 80 -3.43 -7.17 9.21
N ARG A 81 -2.11 -7.24 9.16
CA ARG A 81 -1.31 -6.19 8.53
C ARG A 81 -1.48 -6.31 7.02
N ILE A 82 -1.59 -5.18 6.34
CA ILE A 82 -1.73 -5.15 4.88
C ILE A 82 -0.53 -5.83 4.19
N ASP A 83 0.67 -5.64 4.74
CA ASP A 83 1.88 -6.28 4.24
C ASP A 83 1.78 -7.81 4.29
N ASP A 84 1.30 -8.37 5.41
CA ASP A 84 1.15 -9.81 5.61
C ASP A 84 0.06 -10.40 4.66
N LEU A 85 -0.95 -9.60 4.29
CA LEU A 85 -1.97 -10.01 3.33
C LEU A 85 -1.41 -10.08 1.90
N PHE A 86 -0.55 -9.15 1.53
CA PHE A 86 0.05 -9.17 0.19
C PHE A 86 1.02 -10.32 -0.02
N ASP A 87 1.67 -10.80 1.04
CA ASP A 87 2.59 -11.94 0.96
C ASP A 87 1.90 -13.24 0.54
N GLN A 88 0.60 -13.37 0.84
CA GLN A 88 -0.20 -14.53 0.43
C GLN A 88 -0.41 -14.59 -1.09
N LEU A 89 -0.26 -13.45 -1.80
CA LEU A 89 -0.47 -13.36 -3.24
C LEU A 89 0.70 -13.91 -4.07
N GLN A 90 1.65 -14.56 -3.43
CA GLN A 90 2.81 -15.15 -4.09
C GLN A 90 2.41 -16.07 -5.26
N GLY A 91 2.97 -15.78 -6.45
CA GLY A 91 2.79 -16.58 -7.65
C GLY A 91 1.39 -16.51 -8.28
N SER A 92 0.49 -15.66 -7.75
CA SER A 92 -0.83 -15.47 -8.34
C SER A 92 -0.76 -14.61 -9.61
N ARG A 93 -1.70 -14.88 -10.54
CA ARG A 93 -1.78 -14.20 -11.85
C ARG A 93 -3.21 -13.80 -12.22
N VAL A 94 -4.21 -14.40 -11.59
CA VAL A 94 -5.62 -14.14 -11.85
C VAL A 94 -6.29 -13.76 -10.55
N TYR A 95 -7.07 -12.68 -10.61
CA TYR A 95 -7.68 -12.08 -9.44
C TYR A 95 -9.16 -11.80 -9.67
N SER A 96 -9.98 -11.93 -8.61
CA SER A 96 -11.33 -11.39 -8.57
C SER A 96 -11.54 -10.66 -7.26
N LYS A 97 -12.16 -9.49 -7.33
CA LYS A 97 -12.50 -8.68 -6.17
C LYS A 97 -14.01 -8.64 -5.98
N ILE A 98 -14.48 -8.91 -4.78
CA ILE A 98 -15.89 -8.83 -4.37
C ILE A 98 -16.02 -7.80 -3.26
N ASP A 99 -16.85 -6.76 -3.47
CA ASP A 99 -17.23 -5.74 -2.48
C ASP A 99 -18.64 -6.11 -1.94
N LEU A 100 -18.76 -6.25 -0.63
CA LEU A 100 -20.04 -6.62 -0.03
C LEU A 100 -21.00 -5.43 0.03
N ARG A 101 -22.23 -5.63 -0.45
CA ARG A 101 -23.26 -4.61 -0.52
C ARG A 101 -23.66 -4.14 0.87
N TYR A 102 -23.60 -2.83 1.12
CA TYR A 102 -23.90 -2.21 2.42
C TYR A 102 -23.01 -2.70 3.59
N GLY A 103 -22.01 -3.54 3.37
CA GLY A 103 -21.02 -3.99 4.36
C GLY A 103 -21.66 -4.25 5.74
N TYR A 104 -21.44 -3.31 6.65
CA TYR A 104 -21.89 -3.41 8.04
C TYR A 104 -23.40 -3.59 8.22
N HIS A 105 -24.26 -3.02 7.36
CA HIS A 105 -25.71 -3.15 7.45
C HIS A 105 -26.21 -4.59 7.22
N GLN A 106 -25.37 -5.52 6.81
CA GLN A 106 -25.73 -6.92 6.71
C GLN A 106 -25.74 -7.66 8.06
N LEU A 107 -25.19 -7.05 9.11
CA LEU A 107 -25.25 -7.56 10.49
C LEU A 107 -26.37 -6.88 11.28
N ARG A 108 -27.16 -7.67 11.99
CA ARG A 108 -28.16 -7.15 12.92
C ARG A 108 -27.52 -6.72 14.22
N VAL A 109 -28.06 -5.67 14.81
CA VAL A 109 -27.77 -5.27 16.19
C VAL A 109 -28.68 -6.12 17.10
N ARG A 110 -28.11 -6.64 18.16
CA ARG A 110 -28.90 -7.37 19.18
C ARG A 110 -29.91 -6.43 19.81
N GLU A 111 -31.16 -6.90 19.98
CA GLU A 111 -32.33 -6.06 20.32
C GLU A 111 -32.11 -5.16 21.54
N GLU A 112 -31.44 -5.63 22.57
CA GLU A 112 -31.12 -4.85 23.78
C GLU A 112 -30.14 -3.66 23.52
N TYR A 113 -29.41 -3.67 22.41
CA TYR A 113 -28.46 -2.62 22.03
C TYR A 113 -29.01 -1.69 20.95
N VAL A 114 -30.11 -2.07 20.27
CA VAL A 114 -30.74 -1.24 19.24
C VAL A 114 -31.04 0.19 19.74
N PRO A 115 -31.59 0.42 20.96
CA PRO A 115 -31.84 1.77 21.45
C PRO A 115 -30.60 2.66 21.57
N LYS A 116 -29.40 2.08 21.73
CA LYS A 116 -28.12 2.82 21.82
C LYS A 116 -27.70 3.41 20.48
N THR A 117 -28.18 2.86 19.36
CA THR A 117 -27.90 3.34 18.01
C THR A 117 -28.73 4.53 17.58
N SER A 118 -29.65 4.98 18.46
CA SER A 118 -30.65 5.99 18.14
C SER A 118 -30.03 7.30 17.68
N SER A 119 -30.62 7.85 16.62
CA SER A 119 -30.23 9.11 16.00
C SER A 119 -31.40 10.11 16.03
N ARG A 120 -31.07 11.37 16.31
CA ARG A 120 -32.04 12.46 16.34
C ARG A 120 -32.00 13.26 15.06
N THR A 121 -33.18 13.40 14.47
CA THR A 121 -33.39 14.27 13.32
C THR A 121 -34.51 15.25 13.64
N ARG A 122 -34.68 16.29 12.82
CA ARG A 122 -35.82 17.20 12.96
C ARG A 122 -37.17 16.54 12.60
N TYR A 123 -37.13 15.37 11.97
CA TYR A 123 -38.31 14.61 11.55
C TYR A 123 -38.66 13.48 12.51
N GLY A 124 -37.91 13.31 13.58
CA GLY A 124 -38.13 12.28 14.59
C GLY A 124 -36.88 11.59 15.04
N HIS A 125 -37.06 10.63 15.92
CA HIS A 125 -36.04 9.71 16.42
C HIS A 125 -36.11 8.40 15.65
N TYR A 126 -34.94 7.88 15.26
CA TYR A 126 -34.82 6.61 14.57
C TYR A 126 -33.66 5.83 15.19
N GLU A 127 -33.83 4.52 15.33
CA GLU A 127 -32.80 3.60 15.80
C GLU A 127 -32.47 2.56 14.73
N PHE A 128 -31.22 2.15 14.66
CA PHE A 128 -30.74 1.18 13.68
C PHE A 128 -30.91 -0.24 14.18
N GLN A 129 -31.62 -1.07 13.42
CA GLN A 129 -31.74 -2.51 13.64
C GLN A 129 -30.53 -3.28 13.09
N VAL A 130 -29.69 -2.61 12.31
CA VAL A 130 -28.48 -3.14 11.68
C VAL A 130 -27.25 -2.36 12.14
N MET A 131 -26.08 -3.00 12.08
CA MET A 131 -24.82 -2.39 12.47
C MET A 131 -24.50 -1.20 11.55
N SER A 132 -24.47 0.00 12.12
CA SER A 132 -24.27 1.25 11.40
C SER A 132 -22.79 1.59 11.24
N PHE A 133 -22.48 2.35 10.17
CA PHE A 133 -21.18 3.00 10.01
C PHE A 133 -20.91 4.01 11.13
N GLY A 134 -19.65 4.12 11.53
CA GLY A 134 -19.21 5.06 12.56
C GLY A 134 -19.17 4.50 13.99
N LEU A 135 -19.71 3.32 14.24
CA LEU A 135 -19.56 2.60 15.51
C LEU A 135 -18.14 2.05 15.65
N THR A 136 -17.51 2.27 16.82
CA THR A 136 -16.07 1.98 17.01
C THR A 136 -15.70 0.50 16.85
N ASN A 137 -16.61 -0.41 17.20
CA ASN A 137 -16.39 -1.87 17.15
C ASN A 137 -16.87 -2.52 15.83
N ALA A 138 -17.54 -1.77 14.95
CA ALA A 138 -18.11 -2.33 13.72
C ALA A 138 -17.05 -3.00 12.80
N PRO A 139 -15.89 -2.39 12.53
CA PRO A 139 -14.85 -3.06 11.75
C PRO A 139 -14.37 -4.37 12.35
N ALA A 140 -14.18 -4.42 13.67
CA ALA A 140 -13.69 -5.59 14.38
C ALA A 140 -14.68 -6.77 14.33
N VAL A 141 -15.96 -6.48 14.57
CA VAL A 141 -17.04 -7.51 14.55
C VAL A 141 -17.25 -8.02 13.12
N PHE A 142 -17.18 -7.14 12.13
CA PHE A 142 -17.34 -7.54 10.73
C PHE A 142 -16.16 -8.40 10.25
N MET A 143 -14.92 -8.05 10.63
CA MET A 143 -13.75 -8.87 10.37
C MET A 143 -13.85 -10.25 11.02
N ASP A 144 -14.32 -10.33 12.28
CA ASP A 144 -14.54 -11.62 12.96
C ASP A 144 -15.56 -12.47 12.20
N LEU A 145 -16.68 -11.88 11.77
CA LEU A 145 -17.67 -12.56 10.93
C LEU A 145 -17.04 -13.12 9.66
N MET A 146 -16.36 -12.25 8.91
CA MET A 146 -15.79 -12.62 7.61
C MET A 146 -14.70 -13.66 7.74
N ASN A 147 -13.84 -13.54 8.76
CA ASN A 147 -12.82 -14.54 9.04
C ASN A 147 -13.41 -15.91 9.41
N ARG A 148 -14.54 -15.95 10.13
CA ARG A 148 -15.25 -17.22 10.41
C ARG A 148 -15.89 -17.80 9.15
N VAL A 149 -16.55 -16.98 8.36
CA VAL A 149 -17.19 -17.40 7.11
C VAL A 149 -16.16 -17.94 6.13
N CYS A 150 -15.10 -17.18 5.85
CA CYS A 150 -14.08 -17.54 4.88
C CYS A 150 -12.98 -18.47 5.43
N LYS A 151 -13.05 -18.89 6.71
CA LYS A 151 -12.03 -19.70 7.39
C LYS A 151 -11.49 -20.89 6.60
N PRO A 152 -12.29 -21.69 5.85
CA PRO A 152 -11.78 -22.82 5.08
C PRO A 152 -10.84 -22.44 3.93
N TYR A 153 -10.92 -21.20 3.47
CA TYR A 153 -10.26 -20.68 2.26
C TYR A 153 -9.21 -19.61 2.54
N LEU A 154 -9.17 -19.05 3.77
CA LEU A 154 -8.15 -18.11 4.20
C LEU A 154 -6.76 -18.74 4.09
N ASP A 155 -5.76 -17.93 3.76
CA ASP A 155 -4.35 -18.29 3.56
C ASP A 155 -4.10 -19.32 2.43
N LYS A 156 -5.15 -19.64 1.63
CA LYS A 156 -5.05 -20.54 0.48
C LYS A 156 -5.23 -19.80 -0.85
N PHE A 157 -6.39 -19.14 -1.01
CA PHE A 157 -6.74 -18.40 -2.23
C PHE A 157 -7.68 -17.22 -1.97
N VAL A 158 -7.93 -16.88 -0.72
CA VAL A 158 -8.83 -15.79 -0.33
C VAL A 158 -8.17 -14.89 0.71
N ILE A 159 -8.22 -13.61 0.45
CA ILE A 159 -7.91 -12.54 1.42
C ILE A 159 -9.20 -11.80 1.71
N VAL A 160 -9.43 -11.53 2.99
CA VAL A 160 -10.56 -10.71 3.47
C VAL A 160 -10.03 -9.48 4.19
N PHE A 161 -10.55 -8.33 3.85
CA PHE A 161 -10.29 -7.10 4.59
C PHE A 161 -11.56 -6.26 4.69
N ILE A 162 -12.20 -6.34 5.86
CA ILE A 162 -13.51 -5.73 6.14
C ILE A 162 -14.56 -6.26 5.15
N ASP A 163 -15.06 -5.44 4.24
CA ASP A 163 -16.08 -5.73 3.24
C ASP A 163 -15.51 -6.11 1.86
N ASP A 164 -14.20 -6.02 1.67
CA ASP A 164 -13.50 -6.44 0.47
C ASP A 164 -13.02 -7.89 0.58
N ILE A 165 -13.36 -8.73 -0.40
CA ILE A 165 -12.87 -10.11 -0.56
C ILE A 165 -12.04 -10.14 -1.83
N LEU A 166 -10.79 -10.57 -1.74
CA LEU A 166 -9.91 -10.81 -2.88
C LEU A 166 -9.69 -12.31 -3.04
N ILE A 167 -10.03 -12.83 -4.21
CA ILE A 167 -9.77 -14.21 -4.65
C ILE A 167 -8.59 -14.18 -5.60
N TYR A 168 -7.62 -15.04 -5.40
CA TYR A 168 -6.40 -15.10 -6.20
C TYR A 168 -6.04 -16.53 -6.58
N SER A 169 -5.44 -16.71 -7.75
CA SER A 169 -5.11 -18.03 -8.28
C SER A 169 -3.91 -17.94 -9.22
N LYS A 170 -3.27 -19.08 -9.49
CA LYS A 170 -2.13 -19.19 -10.40
C LYS A 170 -2.55 -19.37 -11.85
N SER A 171 -3.70 -19.99 -12.11
CA SER A 171 -4.26 -20.22 -13.44
C SER A 171 -5.75 -19.84 -13.49
N GLU A 172 -6.31 -19.70 -14.69
CA GLU A 172 -7.72 -19.39 -14.91
C GLU A 172 -8.63 -20.57 -14.53
N GLU A 173 -8.16 -21.80 -14.71
CA GLU A 173 -8.90 -23.02 -14.35
C GLU A 173 -9.08 -23.09 -12.83
N GLU A 174 -7.99 -22.95 -12.06
CA GLU A 174 -8.06 -22.87 -10.60
C GLU A 174 -8.95 -21.72 -10.15
N HIS A 175 -8.89 -20.59 -10.85
CA HIS A 175 -9.66 -19.41 -10.47
C HIS A 175 -11.17 -19.64 -10.61
N THR A 176 -11.59 -20.36 -11.62
CA THR A 176 -13.01 -20.72 -11.82
C THR A 176 -13.54 -21.51 -10.61
N GLU A 177 -12.80 -22.52 -10.14
CA GLU A 177 -13.19 -23.35 -8.99
C GLU A 177 -13.18 -22.52 -7.68
N HIS A 178 -12.15 -21.68 -7.49
CA HIS A 178 -12.04 -20.81 -6.33
C HIS A 178 -13.19 -19.80 -6.26
N LEU A 179 -13.49 -19.13 -7.37
CA LEU A 179 -14.57 -18.15 -7.44
C LEU A 179 -15.94 -18.80 -7.19
N LYS A 180 -16.21 -19.96 -7.79
CA LYS A 180 -17.43 -20.74 -7.56
C LYS A 180 -17.61 -21.07 -6.08
N SER A 181 -16.57 -21.58 -5.43
CA SER A 181 -16.58 -21.95 -4.02
C SER A 181 -16.94 -20.75 -3.11
N ILE A 182 -16.40 -19.57 -3.40
CA ILE A 182 -16.70 -18.37 -2.61
C ILE A 182 -18.09 -17.84 -2.89
N LEU A 183 -18.57 -17.84 -4.13
CA LEU A 183 -19.93 -17.41 -4.46
C LEU A 183 -20.98 -18.33 -3.81
N GLU A 184 -20.76 -19.65 -3.79
CA GLU A 184 -21.61 -20.61 -3.10
C GLU A 184 -21.59 -20.38 -1.58
N LEU A 185 -20.43 -20.12 -0.99
CA LEU A 185 -20.29 -19.78 0.41
C LEU A 185 -21.07 -18.51 0.78
N LEU A 186 -20.90 -17.42 0.04
CA LEU A 186 -21.61 -16.17 0.27
C LEU A 186 -23.12 -16.36 0.15
N LYS A 187 -23.59 -17.14 -0.83
CA LYS A 187 -25.00 -17.50 -0.99
C LYS A 187 -25.52 -18.27 0.23
N LYS A 188 -24.79 -19.29 0.70
CA LYS A 188 -25.15 -20.10 1.89
C LYS A 188 -25.25 -19.24 3.15
N GLU A 189 -24.32 -18.33 3.34
CA GLU A 189 -24.30 -17.42 4.49
C GLU A 189 -25.24 -16.21 4.32
N GLY A 190 -25.92 -16.08 3.18
CA GLY A 190 -26.82 -14.96 2.87
C GLY A 190 -26.10 -13.61 2.85
N LEU A 191 -24.83 -13.58 2.40
CA LEU A 191 -24.05 -12.37 2.19
C LEU A 191 -24.22 -11.88 0.75
N TYR A 192 -24.51 -10.59 0.60
CA TYR A 192 -24.80 -9.99 -0.70
C TYR A 192 -23.66 -9.12 -1.18
N ALA A 193 -23.22 -9.36 -2.41
CA ALA A 193 -22.22 -8.55 -3.08
C ALA A 193 -22.86 -7.36 -3.84
N LYS A 194 -22.11 -6.26 -3.98
CA LYS A 194 -22.49 -5.14 -4.85
C LYS A 194 -21.83 -5.33 -6.21
N PHE A 195 -22.54 -5.95 -7.14
CA PHE A 195 -22.00 -6.34 -8.45
C PHE A 195 -21.28 -5.20 -9.20
N SER A 196 -21.82 -3.97 -9.14
CA SER A 196 -21.18 -2.79 -9.79
C SER A 196 -19.81 -2.38 -9.22
N LYS A 197 -19.36 -3.01 -8.15
CA LYS A 197 -18.06 -2.80 -7.52
C LYS A 197 -17.23 -4.09 -7.45
N CYS A 198 -17.73 -5.15 -8.09
CA CYS A 198 -17.02 -6.41 -8.17
C CYS A 198 -16.32 -6.48 -9.52
N ASP A 199 -15.09 -6.94 -9.49
CA ASP A 199 -14.28 -7.14 -10.68
C ASP A 199 -13.83 -8.61 -10.73
N PHE A 200 -13.91 -9.23 -11.90
CA PHE A 200 -13.65 -10.64 -12.05
C PHE A 200 -12.62 -10.91 -13.15
N TRP A 201 -11.85 -12.00 -13.01
CA TRP A 201 -10.82 -12.45 -13.97
C TRP A 201 -9.84 -11.37 -14.40
N LEU A 202 -9.30 -10.63 -13.44
CA LEU A 202 -8.31 -9.61 -13.69
C LEU A 202 -6.89 -10.18 -13.67
N SER A 203 -6.05 -9.79 -14.63
CA SER A 203 -4.61 -10.00 -14.58
C SER A 203 -3.90 -8.99 -13.67
N ARG A 204 -4.57 -7.89 -13.33
CA ARG A 204 -4.11 -6.80 -12.46
C ARG A 204 -5.27 -6.30 -11.62
N VAL A 205 -5.10 -6.27 -10.30
CA VAL A 205 -6.16 -5.90 -9.37
C VAL A 205 -5.77 -4.70 -8.51
N GLN A 206 -6.72 -3.79 -8.28
CA GLN A 206 -6.59 -2.71 -7.29
C GLN A 206 -7.16 -3.17 -5.95
N PHE A 207 -6.30 -3.32 -4.96
CA PHE A 207 -6.68 -3.79 -3.63
C PHE A 207 -5.95 -2.99 -2.54
N LEU A 208 -6.69 -2.51 -1.56
CA LEU A 208 -6.18 -1.71 -0.42
C LEU A 208 -5.21 -0.60 -0.87
N GLY A 209 -5.60 0.17 -1.90
CA GLY A 209 -4.80 1.30 -2.40
C GLY A 209 -3.46 0.92 -3.06
N HIS A 210 -3.29 -0.32 -3.47
CA HIS A 210 -2.18 -0.82 -4.26
C HIS A 210 -2.70 -1.49 -5.53
N VAL A 211 -1.86 -1.57 -6.53
CA VAL A 211 -2.12 -2.38 -7.74
C VAL A 211 -1.19 -3.57 -7.69
N ILE A 212 -1.76 -4.75 -7.89
CA ILE A 212 -1.06 -6.04 -7.77
C ILE A 212 -1.21 -6.79 -9.08
N ASP A 213 -0.11 -7.33 -9.57
CA ASP A 213 -0.06 -8.17 -10.77
C ASP A 213 1.07 -9.21 -10.64
N SER A 214 1.36 -9.93 -11.72
CA SER A 214 2.42 -10.95 -11.76
C SER A 214 3.84 -10.41 -11.57
N GLU A 215 4.06 -9.10 -11.74
CA GLU A 215 5.36 -8.46 -11.53
C GLU A 215 5.59 -8.08 -10.06
N GLY A 216 4.50 -7.83 -9.32
CA GLY A 216 4.55 -7.49 -7.90
C GLY A 216 3.52 -6.48 -7.45
N ILE A 217 3.91 -5.67 -6.46
CA ILE A 217 3.07 -4.66 -5.83
C ILE A 217 3.48 -3.27 -6.31
N HIS A 218 2.52 -2.52 -6.82
CA HIS A 218 2.68 -1.15 -7.31
C HIS A 218 1.91 -0.17 -6.43
N MET A 219 2.32 1.08 -6.43
CA MET A 219 1.49 2.15 -5.90
C MET A 219 0.27 2.38 -6.82
N ASP A 220 -0.86 2.74 -6.20
CA ASP A 220 -2.08 3.11 -6.92
C ASP A 220 -1.85 4.37 -7.80
N PRO A 221 -2.04 4.31 -9.13
CA PRO A 221 -1.86 5.44 -10.03
C PRO A 221 -2.70 6.67 -9.64
N ALA A 222 -3.95 6.48 -9.19
CA ALA A 222 -4.80 7.58 -8.75
C ALA A 222 -4.24 8.30 -7.52
N LYS A 223 -3.52 7.58 -6.65
CA LYS A 223 -2.80 8.19 -5.51
C LYS A 223 -1.55 8.92 -5.95
N ILE A 224 -0.83 8.38 -6.93
CA ILE A 224 0.34 9.04 -7.53
C ILE A 224 -0.08 10.39 -8.14
N ASP A 225 -1.17 10.43 -8.92
CA ASP A 225 -1.66 11.66 -9.52
C ASP A 225 -2.11 12.67 -8.46
N SER A 226 -2.83 12.22 -7.44
CA SER A 226 -3.18 13.10 -6.30
C SER A 226 -1.95 13.67 -5.59
N ILE A 227 -0.84 12.91 -5.52
CA ILE A 227 0.41 13.38 -4.92
C ILE A 227 1.12 14.38 -5.84
N LYS A 228 1.12 14.17 -7.16
CA LYS A 228 1.70 15.11 -8.14
C LYS A 228 1.09 16.51 -8.02
N ASP A 229 -0.23 16.57 -7.79
CA ASP A 229 -0.96 17.84 -7.68
C ASP A 229 -0.95 18.44 -6.26
N TRP A 230 -0.36 17.73 -5.28
CA TRP A 230 -0.36 18.20 -3.89
C TRP A 230 0.52 19.42 -3.71
N ALA A 231 -0.10 20.51 -3.28
CA ALA A 231 0.61 21.78 -2.99
C ALA A 231 1.38 21.70 -1.67
N SER A 232 2.39 22.56 -1.51
CA SER A 232 3.18 22.66 -0.27
C SER A 232 2.28 23.03 0.92
N SER A 233 2.52 22.38 2.04
CA SER A 233 1.65 22.48 3.22
C SER A 233 1.78 23.79 3.93
N LYS A 234 0.63 24.44 4.23
CA LYS A 234 0.54 25.71 4.94
C LYS A 234 0.22 25.56 6.43
N THR A 235 -0.18 24.37 6.85
CA THR A 235 -0.62 24.07 8.21
C THR A 235 -0.06 22.75 8.74
N PRO A 236 0.10 22.59 10.09
CA PRO A 236 0.48 21.31 10.67
C PRO A 236 -0.48 20.16 10.35
N THR A 237 -1.75 20.47 10.09
CA THR A 237 -2.77 19.46 9.73
C THR A 237 -2.52 18.91 8.33
N GLU A 238 -2.25 19.78 7.36
CA GLU A 238 -1.90 19.36 5.99
C GLU A 238 -0.62 18.53 5.95
N ILE A 239 0.39 18.93 6.77
CA ILE A 239 1.60 18.09 6.93
C ILE A 239 1.25 16.69 7.43
N ARG A 240 0.38 16.58 8.46
CA ARG A 240 -0.03 15.26 8.99
C ARG A 240 -0.75 14.44 7.92
N GLN A 241 -1.57 15.06 7.10
CA GLN A 241 -2.27 14.39 5.99
C GLN A 241 -1.27 13.87 4.95
N PHE A 242 -0.35 14.72 4.48
CA PHE A 242 0.67 14.34 3.51
C PHE A 242 1.62 13.25 4.05
N VAL A 243 2.18 13.46 5.24
CA VAL A 243 3.09 12.48 5.88
C VAL A 243 2.36 11.19 6.24
N GLY A 244 1.06 11.26 6.56
CA GLY A 244 0.20 10.09 6.77
C GLY A 244 0.06 9.25 5.50
N LEU A 245 -0.27 9.88 4.37
CA LEU A 245 -0.35 9.22 3.07
C LEU A 245 1.02 8.66 2.64
N ALA A 246 2.06 9.47 2.72
CA ALA A 246 3.43 9.01 2.39
C ALA A 246 3.89 7.87 3.32
N GLY A 247 3.48 7.90 4.59
CA GLY A 247 3.76 6.87 5.59
C GLY A 247 3.07 5.54 5.30
N TYR A 248 1.90 5.57 4.66
CA TYR A 248 1.21 4.37 4.18
C TYR A 248 2.05 3.64 3.13
N TYR A 249 2.68 4.37 2.21
CA TYR A 249 3.54 3.83 1.15
C TYR A 249 5.03 3.77 1.52
N ARG A 250 5.37 3.86 2.80
CA ARG A 250 6.78 3.90 3.26
C ARG A 250 7.62 2.69 2.87
N ARG A 251 6.99 1.53 2.60
CA ARG A 251 7.69 0.32 2.14
C ARG A 251 8.32 0.46 0.75
N PHE A 252 7.81 1.42 -0.05
CA PHE A 252 8.35 1.76 -1.37
C PHE A 252 9.45 2.82 -1.30
N ILE A 253 9.63 3.48 -0.15
CA ILE A 253 10.47 4.66 -0.03
C ILE A 253 11.71 4.37 0.77
N GLU A 254 12.79 4.36 0.08
CA GLU A 254 14.12 4.33 0.68
C GLU A 254 14.34 5.54 1.60
N GLY A 255 14.75 5.31 2.85
CA GLY A 255 15.08 6.38 3.80
C GLY A 255 13.90 7.25 4.27
N PHE A 256 12.66 6.78 4.17
CA PHE A 256 11.45 7.53 4.53
C PHE A 256 11.56 8.33 5.85
N SER A 257 11.99 7.67 6.94
CA SER A 257 12.04 8.32 8.25
C SER A 257 13.02 9.49 8.31
N LYS A 258 14.09 9.45 7.53
CA LYS A 258 15.09 10.51 7.43
C LYS A 258 14.55 11.69 6.62
N ILE A 259 13.92 11.39 5.47
CA ILE A 259 13.32 12.38 4.58
C ILE A 259 12.16 13.09 5.27
N ALA A 260 11.25 12.36 5.91
CA ALA A 260 10.07 12.92 6.57
C ALA A 260 10.37 13.71 7.87
N LYS A 261 11.57 13.58 8.45
CA LYS A 261 11.94 14.18 9.74
C LYS A 261 11.73 15.70 9.83
N PRO A 262 12.14 16.55 8.86
CA PRO A 262 11.90 17.99 8.92
C PRO A 262 10.41 18.34 9.02
N MET A 263 9.56 17.64 8.27
CA MET A 263 8.11 17.85 8.27
C MET A 263 7.47 17.33 9.57
N THR A 264 7.83 16.13 10.04
CA THR A 264 7.29 15.58 11.28
C THR A 264 7.63 16.42 12.52
N LYS A 265 8.78 17.13 12.51
CA LYS A 265 9.12 18.09 13.58
C LYS A 265 8.09 19.22 13.67
N LEU A 266 7.57 19.71 12.54
CA LEU A 266 6.56 20.80 12.51
C LEU A 266 5.18 20.37 12.99
N THR A 267 4.92 19.08 13.16
CA THR A 267 3.65 18.56 13.69
C THR A 267 3.64 18.34 15.19
N GLN A 268 4.76 18.57 15.89
CA GLN A 268 4.89 18.39 17.33
C GLN A 268 4.15 19.52 18.09
N LYS A 269 3.61 19.15 19.26
CA LYS A 269 3.09 20.15 20.23
C LYS A 269 4.25 21.04 20.64
N ASN A 270 4.04 22.32 20.85
CA ASN A 270 5.03 23.31 21.31
C ASN A 270 6.13 23.67 20.27
N VAL A 271 6.02 23.28 19.02
CA VAL A 271 6.89 23.77 17.94
C VAL A 271 6.16 24.82 17.15
N LYS A 272 6.74 26.03 17.03
CA LYS A 272 6.22 27.09 16.16
C LYS A 272 6.26 26.58 14.70
N PHE A 273 5.15 26.74 14.00
CA PHE A 273 5.10 26.38 12.59
C PHE A 273 5.94 27.38 11.78
N ASP A 274 7.00 26.85 11.15
CA ASP A 274 7.86 27.58 10.23
C ASP A 274 8.24 26.66 9.07
N TRP A 275 7.65 26.91 7.90
CA TRP A 275 7.90 26.15 6.68
C TRP A 275 9.25 26.56 6.08
N SER A 276 10.32 25.96 6.55
CA SER A 276 11.68 26.24 6.13
C SER A 276 12.03 25.59 4.79
N VAL A 277 13.10 26.05 4.14
CA VAL A 277 13.67 25.46 2.92
C VAL A 277 13.95 23.96 3.10
N LYS A 278 14.35 23.52 4.33
CA LYS A 278 14.57 22.11 4.63
C LYS A 278 13.28 21.29 4.61
N ALA A 279 12.17 21.87 5.04
CA ALA A 279 10.86 21.23 5.02
C ALA A 279 10.36 21.11 3.57
N GLU A 280 10.52 22.17 2.76
CA GLU A 280 10.18 22.17 1.35
C GLU A 280 11.00 21.14 0.56
N THR A 281 12.31 21.13 0.73
CA THR A 281 13.19 20.13 0.09
C THR A 281 12.79 18.70 0.45
N ALA A 282 12.45 18.46 1.74
CA ALA A 282 12.00 17.15 2.19
C ALA A 282 10.63 16.77 1.59
N PHE A 283 9.72 17.74 1.46
CA PHE A 283 8.43 17.56 0.82
C PHE A 283 8.58 17.18 -0.65
N GLN A 284 9.35 17.94 -1.43
CA GLN A 284 9.59 17.70 -2.85
C GLN A 284 10.30 16.36 -3.10
N LEU A 285 11.30 16.03 -2.28
CA LEU A 285 12.00 14.76 -2.38
C LEU A 285 11.06 13.57 -2.08
N LEU A 286 10.20 13.69 -1.06
CA LEU A 286 9.26 12.64 -0.72
C LEU A 286 8.19 12.47 -1.81
N LYS A 287 7.70 13.58 -2.36
CA LYS A 287 6.78 13.62 -3.50
C LYS A 287 7.40 12.94 -4.73
N GLN A 288 8.64 13.27 -5.07
CA GLN A 288 9.38 12.64 -6.17
C GLN A 288 9.52 11.13 -5.97
N LYS A 289 9.95 10.68 -4.78
CA LYS A 289 10.13 9.25 -4.49
C LYS A 289 8.81 8.47 -4.52
N LEU A 290 7.69 9.08 -4.15
CA LEU A 290 6.36 8.48 -4.28
C LEU A 290 5.94 8.35 -5.74
N CYS A 291 6.19 9.39 -6.55
CA CYS A 291 5.84 9.36 -7.97
C CYS A 291 6.71 8.41 -8.80
N SER A 292 7.94 8.14 -8.35
CA SER A 292 8.89 7.20 -8.97
C SER A 292 9.12 5.93 -8.15
N ALA A 293 8.11 5.51 -7.39
CA ALA A 293 8.22 4.33 -6.54
C ALA A 293 8.48 3.06 -7.37
N PRO A 294 9.43 2.20 -6.95
CA PRO A 294 9.70 0.94 -7.64
C PRO A 294 8.56 -0.05 -7.47
N ILE A 295 8.49 -1.04 -8.36
CA ILE A 295 7.69 -2.24 -8.15
C ILE A 295 8.36 -3.07 -7.06
N LEU A 296 7.60 -3.49 -6.04
CA LEU A 296 8.10 -4.36 -4.98
C LEU A 296 7.76 -5.80 -5.31
N ALA A 297 8.75 -6.69 -5.25
CA ALA A 297 8.52 -8.10 -5.49
C ALA A 297 7.67 -8.73 -4.39
N LEU A 298 6.83 -9.69 -4.77
CA LEU A 298 6.20 -10.61 -3.84
C LEU A 298 7.22 -11.69 -3.44
N PRO A 299 7.31 -12.06 -2.15
CA PRO A 299 8.23 -13.10 -1.71
C PRO A 299 7.89 -14.45 -2.33
N GLU A 300 8.90 -15.22 -2.74
CA GLU A 300 8.72 -16.55 -3.35
C GLU A 300 9.39 -17.64 -2.49
N GLY A 301 8.59 -18.47 -1.82
CA GLY A 301 9.08 -19.51 -0.91
C GLY A 301 9.79 -18.94 0.31
N SER A 302 10.57 -19.77 1.00
CA SER A 302 11.26 -19.46 2.25
C SER A 302 12.78 -19.34 2.11
N GLU A 303 13.31 -19.26 0.90
CA GLU A 303 14.75 -19.31 0.65
C GLU A 303 15.31 -18.00 0.05
N ASN A 304 16.64 -17.85 0.16
CA ASN A 304 17.39 -16.77 -0.49
C ASN A 304 17.00 -15.34 -0.05
N PHE A 305 16.59 -15.16 1.21
CA PHE A 305 16.40 -13.81 1.76
C PHE A 305 17.74 -13.15 2.08
N ALA A 306 17.88 -11.89 1.65
CA ALA A 306 19.01 -11.04 1.96
C ALA A 306 18.52 -9.75 2.63
N VAL A 307 19.09 -9.40 3.76
CA VAL A 307 18.79 -8.17 4.50
C VAL A 307 20.00 -7.25 4.47
N TYR A 308 19.89 -6.15 3.77
CA TYR A 308 20.92 -5.11 3.80
C TYR A 308 20.54 -4.10 4.85
N CYS A 309 21.39 -3.92 5.86
CA CYS A 309 21.13 -2.93 6.89
C CYS A 309 22.38 -2.10 7.20
N ASP A 310 22.14 -0.80 7.35
CA ASP A 310 23.13 0.16 7.77
C ASP A 310 22.59 1.06 8.88
N ALA A 311 23.42 1.37 9.85
CA ALA A 311 23.06 2.24 10.94
C ALA A 311 24.05 3.40 11.06
N SER A 312 23.52 4.59 11.18
CA SER A 312 24.28 5.78 11.55
C SER A 312 23.80 6.31 12.90
N HIS A 313 24.55 7.27 13.48
CA HIS A 313 24.12 7.97 14.70
C HIS A 313 22.74 8.62 14.60
N LYS A 314 22.17 8.76 13.39
CA LYS A 314 20.90 9.47 13.12
C LYS A 314 19.73 8.56 12.76
N GLY A 315 19.96 7.30 12.50
CA GLY A 315 18.91 6.37 12.14
C GLY A 315 19.42 5.11 11.47
N LEU A 316 18.50 4.22 11.26
CA LEU A 316 18.64 2.92 10.62
C LEU A 316 17.99 2.98 9.24
N GLY A 317 18.67 2.40 8.24
CA GLY A 317 18.11 2.01 6.95
C GLY A 317 18.26 0.50 6.75
N ALA A 318 17.23 -0.14 6.21
CA ALA A 318 17.30 -1.54 5.85
C ALA A 318 16.49 -1.82 4.58
N VAL A 319 16.91 -2.83 3.82
CA VAL A 319 16.23 -3.32 2.62
C VAL A 319 16.14 -4.83 2.73
N LEU A 320 14.93 -5.36 2.55
CA LEU A 320 14.70 -6.79 2.40
C LEU A 320 14.67 -7.14 0.92
N MET A 321 15.45 -8.10 0.53
CA MET A 321 15.54 -8.58 -0.84
C MET A 321 15.42 -10.10 -0.88
N GLN A 322 14.97 -10.61 -2.03
CA GLN A 322 14.99 -12.03 -2.37
C GLN A 322 15.33 -12.16 -3.85
N ARG A 323 16.29 -13.02 -4.20
CA ARG A 323 16.72 -13.24 -5.59
C ARG A 323 17.01 -11.92 -6.33
N GLU A 324 17.73 -11.00 -5.67
CA GLU A 324 18.12 -9.68 -6.19
C GLU A 324 16.95 -8.70 -6.39
N LYS A 325 15.71 -9.05 -6.05
CA LYS A 325 14.54 -8.17 -6.11
C LYS A 325 14.22 -7.59 -4.74
N VAL A 326 13.79 -6.33 -4.71
CA VAL A 326 13.41 -5.65 -3.47
C VAL A 326 11.99 -6.03 -3.08
N ILE A 327 11.81 -6.50 -1.84
CA ILE A 327 10.52 -6.78 -1.23
C ILE A 327 10.02 -5.58 -0.43
N ALA A 328 10.89 -4.97 0.38
CA ALA A 328 10.50 -3.84 1.21
C ALA A 328 11.69 -2.98 1.66
N TYR A 329 11.47 -1.69 1.77
CA TYR A 329 12.36 -0.75 2.45
C TYR A 329 11.90 -0.51 3.89
N ALA A 330 12.85 -0.31 4.80
CA ALA A 330 12.56 0.08 6.18
C ALA A 330 13.52 1.16 6.66
N SER A 331 13.00 2.06 7.50
CA SER A 331 13.82 3.07 8.16
C SER A 331 13.23 3.43 9.52
N ARG A 332 14.10 3.59 10.53
CA ARG A 332 13.73 4.02 11.89
C ARG A 332 14.82 4.86 12.54
N GLN A 333 14.45 5.64 13.54
CA GLN A 333 15.39 6.42 14.36
C GLN A 333 15.92 5.59 15.54
N HIS A 334 16.54 4.42 15.30
CA HIS A 334 17.12 3.55 16.33
C HIS A 334 18.55 3.13 15.96
N LYS A 335 19.36 2.78 16.99
CA LYS A 335 20.80 2.57 16.82
C LYS A 335 21.22 1.14 16.40
N VAL A 336 20.34 0.13 16.49
CA VAL A 336 20.69 -1.26 16.20
C VAL A 336 19.93 -1.77 14.98
N ALA A 337 20.61 -1.64 13.83
CA ALA A 337 20.01 -1.91 12.53
C ALA A 337 19.55 -3.36 12.36
N VAL A 338 20.43 -4.32 12.63
CA VAL A 338 20.19 -5.74 12.38
C VAL A 338 18.98 -6.24 13.17
N VAL A 339 18.98 -6.05 14.50
CA VAL A 339 17.88 -6.51 15.37
C VAL A 339 16.54 -5.89 15.00
N VAL A 340 16.54 -4.61 14.62
CA VAL A 340 15.28 -3.93 14.22
C VAL A 340 14.79 -4.43 12.87
N ALA A 341 15.68 -4.69 11.91
CA ALA A 341 15.33 -5.24 10.61
C ALA A 341 14.75 -6.66 10.75
N LEU A 342 15.42 -7.54 11.48
CA LEU A 342 14.94 -8.90 11.74
C LEU A 342 13.58 -8.92 12.44
N LYS A 343 13.36 -8.05 13.44
CA LYS A 343 12.05 -7.91 14.10
C LYS A 343 10.95 -7.41 13.19
N MET A 344 11.26 -6.45 12.29
CA MET A 344 10.27 -5.91 11.35
C MET A 344 9.82 -6.95 10.34
N TRP A 345 10.74 -7.78 9.90
CA TRP A 345 10.52 -8.81 8.89
C TRP A 345 10.53 -10.22 9.49
N ARG A 346 10.14 -10.35 10.78
CA ARG A 346 10.12 -11.64 11.48
C ARG A 346 9.29 -12.69 10.72
N HIS A 347 8.17 -12.29 10.16
CA HIS A 347 7.26 -13.17 9.42
C HIS A 347 7.88 -13.77 8.15
N TYR A 348 8.93 -13.15 7.58
CA TYR A 348 9.71 -13.71 6.48
C TYR A 348 10.93 -14.50 6.94
N LEU A 349 11.57 -14.04 8.02
CA LEU A 349 12.94 -14.46 8.37
C LEU A 349 12.99 -15.46 9.52
N TYR A 350 11.88 -15.64 10.26
CA TYR A 350 11.83 -16.61 11.35
C TYR A 350 11.72 -18.04 10.79
N GLY A 351 12.64 -18.92 11.19
CA GLY A 351 12.69 -20.31 10.70
C GLY A 351 13.16 -20.45 9.24
N THR A 352 13.71 -19.38 8.64
CA THR A 352 14.26 -19.38 7.29
C THR A 352 15.73 -19.00 7.31
N LYS A 353 16.55 -19.63 6.45
CA LYS A 353 17.95 -19.25 6.29
C LYS A 353 18.06 -17.92 5.56
N CYS A 354 18.70 -16.91 6.17
CA CYS A 354 18.88 -15.59 5.57
C CYS A 354 20.30 -15.06 5.74
N VAL A 355 20.71 -14.16 4.83
CA VAL A 355 22.01 -13.48 4.91
C VAL A 355 21.78 -12.02 5.25
N VAL A 356 22.47 -11.55 6.28
CA VAL A 356 22.37 -10.16 6.74
C VAL A 356 23.67 -9.42 6.45
N PHE A 357 23.60 -8.46 5.55
CA PHE A 357 24.72 -7.59 5.19
C PHE A 357 24.72 -6.32 6.04
N THR A 358 25.84 -6.03 6.72
CA THR A 358 25.99 -4.83 7.55
C THR A 358 27.28 -4.07 7.28
N GLY A 359 27.26 -2.73 7.42
CA GLY A 359 28.44 -1.84 7.35
C GLY A 359 29.30 -1.84 8.61
N HIS A 360 28.84 -2.49 9.66
CA HIS A 360 29.56 -2.54 10.94
C HIS A 360 30.35 -3.84 11.08
N LYS A 361 31.66 -3.78 10.88
CA LYS A 361 32.57 -4.93 10.99
C LYS A 361 32.48 -5.64 12.36
N SER A 362 32.24 -4.88 13.44
CA SER A 362 32.09 -5.43 14.79
C SER A 362 30.87 -6.36 14.97
N LEU A 363 29.87 -6.27 14.10
CA LEU A 363 28.70 -7.14 14.18
C LEU A 363 28.94 -8.51 13.54
N GLN A 364 29.91 -8.65 12.66
CA GLN A 364 30.30 -9.93 12.06
C GLN A 364 30.75 -10.94 13.12
N HIS A 365 31.42 -10.45 14.17
CA HIS A 365 31.97 -11.29 15.24
C HIS A 365 31.14 -11.26 16.52
N ILE A 366 29.92 -10.71 16.49
CA ILE A 366 29.10 -10.57 17.70
C ILE A 366 28.65 -11.91 18.27
N LEU A 367 28.51 -12.91 17.41
CA LEU A 367 28.15 -14.29 17.79
C LEU A 367 29.30 -15.04 18.49
N ASP A 368 30.56 -14.66 18.21
CA ASP A 368 31.76 -15.31 18.72
C ASP A 368 32.35 -14.64 19.99
N GLN A 369 31.78 -13.49 20.44
CA GLN A 369 32.31 -12.75 21.56
C GLN A 369 31.99 -13.42 22.91
N LYS A 370 33.02 -13.74 23.69
CA LYS A 370 32.89 -14.38 25.02
C LYS A 370 32.39 -13.41 26.10
N GLU A 371 32.75 -12.13 26.02
CA GLU A 371 32.36 -11.10 27.00
C GLU A 371 31.40 -10.08 26.38
N LEU A 372 30.17 -10.08 26.87
CA LEU A 372 29.11 -9.25 26.37
C LEU A 372 28.45 -8.45 27.49
N ASN A 373 28.18 -7.17 27.22
CA ASN A 373 27.36 -6.39 28.12
C ASN A 373 25.88 -6.81 28.07
N MET A 374 25.09 -6.42 29.10
CA MET A 374 23.67 -6.81 29.22
C MET A 374 22.81 -6.49 27.96
N ARG A 375 23.13 -5.42 27.22
CA ARG A 375 22.42 -5.07 26.00
C ARG A 375 22.81 -5.99 24.85
N GLN A 376 24.07 -6.33 24.72
CA GLN A 376 24.57 -7.26 23.70
C GLN A 376 24.03 -8.66 23.94
N ARG A 377 23.94 -9.14 25.18
CA ARG A 377 23.33 -10.45 25.54
C ARG A 377 21.87 -10.51 25.06
N ARG A 378 21.07 -9.48 25.35
CA ARG A 378 19.68 -9.41 24.87
C ARG A 378 19.57 -9.37 23.33
N TRP A 379 20.56 -8.84 22.65
CA TRP A 379 20.59 -8.86 21.19
C TRP A 379 20.96 -10.23 20.64
N LEU A 380 21.87 -10.94 21.30
CA LEU A 380 22.21 -12.32 20.96
C LEU A 380 21.02 -13.26 21.17
N GLU A 381 20.33 -13.16 22.31
CA GLU A 381 19.09 -13.90 22.54
C GLU A 381 18.06 -13.70 21.41
N LEU A 382 17.98 -12.46 20.90
CA LEU A 382 17.10 -12.15 19.78
C LEU A 382 17.61 -12.65 18.42
N LEU A 383 18.93 -12.70 18.23
CA LEU A 383 19.54 -13.18 17.00
C LEU A 383 19.54 -14.71 16.95
N SER A 384 19.60 -15.39 18.10
CA SER A 384 19.53 -16.85 18.17
C SER A 384 18.18 -17.43 17.73
N ASP A 385 17.12 -16.59 17.70
CA ASP A 385 15.81 -16.98 17.16
C ASP A 385 15.81 -17.08 15.63
N TYR A 386 16.88 -16.66 14.94
CA TYR A 386 16.96 -16.58 13.47
C TYR A 386 18.15 -17.40 12.95
N ASP A 387 17.93 -18.17 11.89
CA ASP A 387 19.02 -18.82 11.13
C ASP A 387 19.62 -17.78 10.16
N CYS A 388 20.49 -16.91 10.69
CA CYS A 388 21.05 -15.82 9.91
C CYS A 388 22.58 -15.81 9.93
N GLU A 389 23.17 -15.66 8.74
CA GLU A 389 24.59 -15.41 8.56
C GLU A 389 24.82 -13.89 8.47
N ILE A 390 25.67 -13.32 9.35
CA ILE A 390 25.98 -11.89 9.36
C ILE A 390 27.27 -11.64 8.62
N CYS A 391 27.17 -11.00 7.45
CA CYS A 391 28.30 -10.67 6.59
C CYS A 391 28.65 -9.18 6.69
N TYR A 392 29.94 -8.89 6.86
CA TYR A 392 30.43 -7.52 6.72
C TYR A 392 30.53 -7.17 5.23
N HIS A 393 29.90 -6.07 4.85
CA HIS A 393 29.94 -5.56 3.47
C HIS A 393 30.51 -4.13 3.48
N PRO A 394 31.70 -3.87 2.92
CA PRO A 394 32.31 -2.55 2.92
C PRO A 394 31.48 -1.55 2.11
N GLY A 395 31.37 -0.30 2.58
CA GLY A 395 30.45 0.74 2.16
C GLY A 395 30.41 1.13 0.66
N LYS A 396 31.41 0.75 -0.15
CA LYS A 396 31.41 1.06 -1.59
C LYS A 396 30.46 0.19 -2.42
N ALA A 397 30.12 -1.01 -1.96
CA ALA A 397 29.18 -1.90 -2.64
C ALA A 397 27.73 -1.77 -2.13
N LYS A 398 27.51 -1.03 -1.03
CA LYS A 398 26.20 -0.78 -0.42
C LYS A 398 25.56 0.53 -0.86
N VAL A 399 25.50 0.79 -2.16
CA VAL A 399 24.95 2.06 -2.66
C VAL A 399 23.56 2.34 -2.08
N VAL A 400 22.75 1.31 -1.90
CA VAL A 400 21.38 1.43 -1.39
C VAL A 400 21.33 1.58 0.14
N ALA A 401 21.98 0.71 0.91
CA ALA A 401 21.92 0.78 2.38
C ALA A 401 22.76 1.94 2.95
N ASP A 402 23.85 2.31 2.30
CA ASP A 402 24.69 3.44 2.68
C ASP A 402 24.02 4.79 2.39
N ALA A 403 23.27 4.90 1.29
CA ALA A 403 22.40 6.05 1.02
C ALA A 403 21.30 6.20 2.09
N LEU A 404 20.84 5.08 2.69
CA LEU A 404 19.84 5.07 3.76
C LEU A 404 20.38 5.62 5.08
N SER A 405 21.68 5.50 5.37
CA SER A 405 22.28 5.83 6.67
C SER A 405 23.01 7.17 6.70
N ARG A 406 23.58 7.63 5.60
CA ARG A 406 24.44 8.82 5.57
C ARG A 406 23.70 10.15 5.44
N LYS A 407 24.29 11.20 6.00
CA LYS A 407 23.98 12.60 5.71
C LYS A 407 24.42 12.94 4.30
N GLU A 408 23.54 13.57 3.53
CA GLU A 408 23.84 14.12 2.23
C GLU A 408 25.12 14.99 2.22
N ARG A 409 26.06 14.59 1.41
CA ARG A 409 26.73 15.52 0.51
C ARG A 409 26.00 15.40 -0.83
N ILE A 410 25.32 16.45 -1.21
CA ILE A 410 24.64 16.59 -2.50
C ILE A 410 25.71 16.45 -3.61
N LYS A 411 25.84 15.24 -4.12
CA LYS A 411 26.31 14.99 -5.48
C LYS A 411 25.19 14.23 -6.16
N PRO A 412 24.67 14.71 -7.29
CA PRO A 412 23.65 13.96 -8.01
C PRO A 412 24.27 12.62 -8.41
N LEU A 413 23.83 11.54 -7.79
CA LEU A 413 24.04 10.19 -8.30
C LEU A 413 23.28 10.14 -9.62
N ARG A 414 24.01 10.21 -10.73
CA ARG A 414 23.53 9.75 -12.03
C ARG A 414 23.31 8.23 -11.90
N VAL A 415 22.19 7.83 -11.33
CA VAL A 415 21.63 6.51 -11.58
C VAL A 415 21.09 6.57 -12.99
N ARG A 416 21.86 6.03 -13.94
CA ARG A 416 21.31 5.62 -15.23
C ARG A 416 20.43 4.38 -15.00
N ALA A 417 19.29 4.57 -14.39
CA ALA A 417 18.14 3.73 -14.66
C ALA A 417 17.48 4.35 -15.89
N LEU A 418 17.91 3.94 -17.06
CA LEU A 418 17.14 4.14 -18.26
C LEU A 418 15.90 3.26 -18.11
N VAL A 419 14.82 3.82 -17.59
CA VAL A 419 13.47 3.30 -17.88
C VAL A 419 13.23 3.76 -19.31
N LEU A 420 13.65 2.96 -20.28
CA LEU A 420 13.19 3.04 -21.64
C LEU A 420 11.72 2.65 -21.61
N THR A 421 10.84 3.64 -21.55
CA THR A 421 9.48 3.47 -22.02
C THR A 421 9.59 3.36 -23.54
N ILE A 422 9.83 2.15 -24.02
CA ILE A 422 9.79 1.85 -25.46
C ILE A 422 8.33 2.03 -25.87
N GLY A 423 8.02 3.17 -26.47
CA GLY A 423 6.77 3.34 -27.19
C GLY A 423 6.64 2.19 -28.18
N LEU A 424 5.54 1.44 -28.10
CA LEU A 424 5.17 0.34 -28.99
C LEU A 424 5.28 0.81 -30.45
N ASN A 425 6.44 0.63 -31.08
CA ASN A 425 6.74 0.69 -32.53
C ASN A 425 8.13 1.29 -32.88
N LEU A 426 9.01 1.56 -31.93
CA LEU A 426 10.30 2.15 -32.25
C LEU A 426 11.16 1.29 -33.24
N PRO A 427 11.21 -0.06 -33.10
CA PRO A 427 11.92 -0.89 -34.06
C PRO A 427 11.34 -0.79 -35.48
N ALA A 428 10.03 -0.74 -35.64
CA ALA A 428 9.37 -0.59 -36.94
C ALA A 428 9.59 0.83 -37.53
N GLN A 429 9.62 1.86 -36.68
CA GLN A 429 9.92 3.23 -37.11
C GLN A 429 11.38 3.38 -37.57
N ILE A 430 12.33 2.76 -36.87
CA ILE A 430 13.74 2.73 -37.27
C ILE A 430 13.89 1.99 -38.60
N LEU A 431 13.26 0.83 -38.75
CA LEU A 431 13.33 0.05 -39.99
C LEU A 431 12.75 0.83 -41.17
N ASN A 432 11.59 1.47 -41.01
CA ASN A 432 10.97 2.28 -42.04
C ASN A 432 11.85 3.50 -42.41
N ALA A 433 12.40 4.17 -41.41
CA ALA A 433 13.32 5.30 -41.67
C ALA A 433 14.62 4.84 -42.38
N GLN A 434 15.18 3.69 -42.07
CA GLN A 434 16.32 3.11 -42.76
C GLN A 434 16.02 2.72 -44.21
N VAL A 435 14.79 2.26 -44.48
CA VAL A 435 14.34 1.97 -45.86
C VAL A 435 14.16 3.26 -46.66
N GLU A 436 13.60 4.29 -46.06
CA GLU A 436 13.39 5.59 -46.70
C GLU A 436 14.71 6.31 -46.98
N ALA A 437 15.64 6.27 -46.03
CA ALA A 437 16.99 6.87 -46.14
C ALA A 437 17.84 6.23 -47.25
N ARG A 438 17.54 5.01 -47.68
CA ARG A 438 18.24 4.29 -48.76
C ARG A 438 17.71 4.58 -50.15
N LYS A 439 16.70 5.43 -50.32
CA LYS A 439 16.29 5.90 -51.66
C LYS A 439 17.35 6.83 -52.24
N GLU A 440 17.65 6.73 -53.52
CA GLU A 440 18.72 7.49 -54.20
C GLU A 440 18.59 9.00 -54.02
N GLU A 441 17.36 9.49 -53.84
CA GLU A 441 17.04 10.89 -53.60
C GLU A 441 17.61 11.43 -52.26
N ASN A 442 17.80 10.55 -51.26
CA ASN A 442 18.20 10.90 -49.92
C ASN A 442 19.70 10.65 -49.61
N PHE A 443 20.48 10.10 -50.56
CA PHE A 443 21.87 9.73 -50.35
C PHE A 443 22.78 10.88 -49.97
N ARG A 444 22.50 12.09 -50.43
CA ARG A 444 23.31 13.30 -50.11
C ARG A 444 22.95 13.85 -48.72
N THR A 445 21.71 13.78 -48.31
CA THR A 445 21.22 14.29 -47.02
C THR A 445 21.64 13.40 -45.86
N GLU A 446 21.83 12.12 -46.11
CA GLU A 446 22.19 11.12 -45.10
C GLU A 446 23.71 10.84 -45.01
N ASP A 447 24.51 11.51 -45.84
CA ASP A 447 25.99 11.32 -45.95
C ASP A 447 26.38 9.84 -46.17
N LEU A 448 25.54 9.12 -46.91
CA LEU A 448 25.70 7.68 -47.17
C LEU A 448 26.79 7.36 -48.21
N CYS A 449 27.37 8.38 -48.87
CA CYS A 449 28.45 8.22 -49.84
C CYS A 449 29.69 7.56 -49.21
N GLY A 450 29.84 6.25 -49.41
CA GLY A 450 30.94 5.45 -48.88
C GLY A 450 30.63 4.67 -47.59
N MET A 451 29.48 4.90 -46.91
CA MET A 451 29.10 4.16 -45.72
C MET A 451 28.18 2.95 -45.98
N ILE A 452 27.48 2.90 -47.11
CA ILE A 452 26.55 1.81 -47.44
C ILE A 452 27.20 0.42 -47.35
N LYS A 453 28.47 0.33 -47.77
CA LYS A 453 29.22 -0.94 -47.73
C LYS A 453 29.67 -1.36 -46.33
N LYS A 454 29.44 -0.54 -45.28
CA LYS A 454 29.82 -0.80 -43.88
C LYS A 454 28.63 -1.08 -42.99
N LEU A 455 27.41 -1.04 -43.55
CA LEU A 455 26.18 -1.35 -42.83
C LEU A 455 25.88 -2.85 -42.93
N GLU A 456 25.77 -3.52 -41.79
CA GLU A 456 25.49 -4.94 -41.69
C GLU A 456 24.02 -5.14 -41.22
N PRO A 457 23.27 -6.05 -41.82
CA PRO A 457 21.91 -6.35 -41.36
C PRO A 457 21.91 -7.18 -40.07
N HIS A 458 21.15 -6.75 -39.07
CA HIS A 458 20.92 -7.49 -37.85
C HIS A 458 19.77 -8.52 -38.03
N ALA A 459 19.61 -9.45 -37.06
CA ALA A 459 18.62 -10.54 -37.14
C ALA A 459 17.17 -10.05 -37.22
N ASP A 460 16.86 -8.83 -36.77
CA ASP A 460 15.55 -8.16 -36.85
C ASP A 460 15.34 -7.32 -38.12
N GLY A 461 16.27 -7.37 -39.06
CA GLY A 461 16.22 -6.65 -40.31
C GLY A 461 16.76 -5.19 -40.25
N THR A 462 17.10 -4.69 -39.08
CA THR A 462 17.67 -3.34 -38.92
C THR A 462 19.14 -3.32 -39.38
N LEU A 463 19.58 -2.18 -39.93
CA LEU A 463 20.97 -1.99 -40.34
C LEU A 463 21.80 -1.43 -39.19
N CYS A 464 22.94 -2.04 -38.98
CA CYS A 464 23.90 -1.68 -37.93
C CYS A 464 25.24 -1.23 -38.50
N LEU A 465 25.87 -0.27 -37.82
CA LEU A 465 27.25 0.13 -38.06
C LEU A 465 28.07 -0.24 -36.82
N ARG A 466 29.06 -1.14 -36.95
CA ARG A 466 29.91 -1.61 -35.84
C ARG A 466 29.08 -2.08 -34.60
N ASN A 467 28.12 -2.96 -34.83
CA ASN A 467 27.20 -3.52 -33.81
C ASN A 467 26.30 -2.47 -33.11
N ARG A 468 26.08 -1.30 -33.68
CA ARG A 468 25.10 -0.31 -33.19
C ARG A 468 24.11 -0.02 -34.28
N SER A 469 22.82 -0.03 -33.95
CA SER A 469 21.76 0.30 -34.92
C SER A 469 22.00 1.67 -35.52
N TRP A 470 22.07 1.73 -36.86
CA TRP A 470 22.24 2.99 -37.57
C TRP A 470 20.92 3.75 -37.62
N ILE A 471 20.92 4.98 -37.12
CA ILE A 471 19.74 5.85 -37.10
C ILE A 471 19.92 6.93 -38.16
N PRO A 472 19.05 6.95 -39.20
CA PRO A 472 19.07 7.96 -40.23
C PRO A 472 18.89 9.39 -39.71
N CYS A 473 19.39 10.37 -40.44
CA CYS A 473 19.09 11.78 -40.17
C CYS A 473 17.72 12.19 -40.68
N PHE A 474 17.15 11.42 -41.57
CA PHE A 474 15.82 11.64 -42.16
C PHE A 474 14.69 11.31 -41.15
N GLY A 475 13.83 12.32 -40.89
CA GLY A 475 12.80 12.25 -39.86
C GLY A 475 13.33 12.52 -38.46
N ASP A 476 12.49 13.03 -37.58
CA ASP A 476 12.80 13.51 -36.22
C ASP A 476 13.24 12.42 -35.21
N LEU A 477 13.60 11.22 -35.69
CA LEU A 477 13.99 10.07 -34.85
C LEU A 477 15.24 10.34 -34.01
N ARG A 478 16.19 11.14 -34.48
CA ARG A 478 17.37 11.53 -33.68
C ARG A 478 17.00 12.48 -32.54
N GLU A 479 16.08 13.40 -32.77
CA GLU A 479 15.63 14.32 -31.72
C GLU A 479 14.76 13.59 -30.67
N LEU A 480 13.91 12.64 -31.08
CA LEU A 480 13.13 11.79 -30.18
C LEU A 480 14.00 10.88 -29.28
N MET A 481 15.21 10.57 -29.69
CA MET A 481 16.14 9.73 -28.91
C MET A 481 17.13 10.54 -28.06
N THR A 482 17.21 11.85 -28.23
CA THR A 482 18.10 12.77 -27.49
C THR A 482 17.33 13.63 -26.46
N SER A 483 16.03 13.69 -26.52
CA SER A 483 15.14 14.30 -25.53
C SER A 483 14.73 13.29 -24.43
#